data_88dedc832ae7b53c3cf8b813858bb5d2
#
_entry.id   88dedc832ae7b53c3cf8b813858bb5d2
#
_cell.length_a   1.000
_cell.length_b   1.000
_cell.length_c   1.000
_cell.angle_alpha   90.00
_cell.angle_beta   90.00
_cell.angle_gamma   90.00
#
_symmetry.space_group_name_H-M   'P 1'
#
loop_
_entity.id
_entity.type
_entity.pdbx_description
1 polymer ?
#
loop_
_entity_poly.entity_id
_entity_poly.type
_entity_poly.pdbx_seq_one_letter_code
_entity_poly.pdbx_strand_id
1 'polypeptide(L)'
;MHRRFFAFLSLQSVVSACVFLTGCASTSSPPLNTLEKNPAAVPTSIPAPPTTLYTGPPTLAPNESLPVPEALPAEGVVEPEVIIGELTIPSLMLRQTIYRRVSTPTLDKGVGYWPGAALPGHVGNVVLAGHRVSNFKPFRYLDLLKTGDEIRVTTSEGTFIYTVRQTTIVEPSDTWIVEQDTAARLTLFTCHPVGSTKQRLVVFADYARQEFL
;
A
#
# COMPACT_ATOMS: atom_id res chain seq x y z
N MET A 1 -17.74 -52.70 16.26
CA MET A 1 -16.76 -53.43 17.11
C MET A 1 -15.38 -52.91 16.81
N HIS A 2 -14.73 -52.38 17.68
CA HIS A 2 -13.40 -52.17 18.24
C HIS A 2 -13.10 -50.73 18.59
N ARG A 3 -13.29 -50.47 19.87
CA ARG A 3 -12.72 -49.35 20.65
C ARG A 3 -11.24 -49.63 20.91
N ARG A 4 -10.41 -48.61 20.93
CA ARG A 4 -9.22 -48.43 21.78
C ARG A 4 -8.93 -46.92 21.88
N PHE A 5 -9.12 -46.36 22.92
CA PHE A 5 -8.57 -45.86 24.20
C PHE A 5 -7.04 -45.95 24.29
N PHE A 6 -6.46 -44.88 24.76
CA PHE A 6 -5.23 -44.65 25.54
C PHE A 6 -4.51 -43.39 25.04
N ALA A 7 -3.94 -42.52 25.82
CA ALA A 7 -3.95 -42.30 27.26
C ALA A 7 -3.30 -40.92 27.49
N PHE A 8 -3.68 -40.28 28.55
CA PHE A 8 -3.03 -39.15 29.20
C PHE A 8 -1.56 -39.47 29.54
N LEU A 9 -0.65 -38.47 29.37
CA LEU A 9 0.48 -38.35 30.27
C LEU A 9 0.72 -36.88 30.59
N SER A 10 0.71 -36.65 31.89
CA SER A 10 0.89 -35.41 32.59
C SER A 10 2.36 -35.10 32.92
N LEU A 11 2.63 -33.83 33.12
CA LEU A 11 3.46 -33.26 34.17
C LEU A 11 4.97 -33.55 34.18
N GLN A 12 5.77 -32.51 34.11
CA GLN A 12 6.71 -32.19 35.18
C GLN A 12 7.28 -30.77 35.07
N SER A 13 6.97 -30.02 36.11
CA SER A 13 7.64 -28.78 36.51
C SER A 13 9.09 -29.05 36.88
N VAL A 14 10.01 -28.23 36.45
CA VAL A 14 11.33 -28.08 37.08
C VAL A 14 11.50 -26.61 37.48
N VAL A 15 11.30 -26.42 38.78
CA VAL A 15 11.74 -25.25 39.52
C VAL A 15 13.24 -25.43 39.75
N SER A 16 14.05 -24.46 39.36
CA SER A 16 15.45 -24.37 39.83
C SER A 16 15.67 -22.97 40.36
N ALA A 17 15.93 -22.94 41.62
CA ALA A 17 16.16 -21.78 42.46
C ALA A 17 17.69 -21.45 42.52
N CYS A 18 17.93 -20.20 42.83
CA CYS A 18 19.08 -19.62 43.55
C CYS A 18 20.44 -19.60 42.85
N VAL A 19 21.11 -18.47 42.90
CA VAL A 19 21.94 -18.04 44.05
C VAL A 19 22.32 -16.58 43.87
N PHE A 20 22.10 -15.81 44.91
CA PHE A 20 22.64 -14.48 45.15
C PHE A 20 24.17 -14.53 45.37
N LEU A 21 24.93 -13.69 44.68
CA LEU A 21 26.28 -13.32 45.09
C LEU A 21 26.41 -11.79 45.03
N THR A 22 26.40 -11.22 46.21
CA THR A 22 26.82 -9.87 46.53
C THR A 22 28.32 -9.70 46.25
N GLY A 23 28.63 -8.71 45.42
CA GLY A 23 30.02 -8.29 45.21
C GLY A 23 30.07 -6.76 45.18
N CYS A 24 30.40 -6.14 46.33
CA CYS A 24 30.80 -4.73 46.40
C CYS A 24 32.17 -4.55 45.76
N ALA A 25 32.25 -3.69 44.75
CA ALA A 25 33.52 -3.11 44.34
C ALA A 25 33.36 -1.60 44.20
N SER A 26 33.93 -0.89 45.15
CA SER A 26 34.16 0.53 45.11
C SER A 26 35.23 0.86 44.07
N THR A 27 34.94 1.72 43.12
CA THR A 27 35.97 2.37 42.33
C THR A 27 35.70 3.86 42.20
N SER A 28 36.71 4.58 42.64
CA SER A 28 36.94 5.99 42.69
C SER A 28 36.63 6.77 41.41
N SER A 29 36.00 7.91 41.57
CA SER A 29 35.83 8.95 40.57
C SER A 29 37.15 9.65 40.26
N PRO A 30 37.49 9.93 38.99
CA PRO A 30 38.58 10.83 38.65
C PRO A 30 38.13 12.31 38.71
N PRO A 31 39.06 13.27 38.85
CA PRO A 31 38.74 14.66 39.11
C PRO A 31 38.24 15.41 37.89
N LEU A 32 37.37 16.40 38.16
CA LEU A 32 36.91 17.39 37.18
C LEU A 32 38.10 18.14 36.57
N ASN A 33 38.27 17.97 35.26
CA ASN A 33 39.10 18.86 34.48
C ASN A 33 38.23 19.95 33.88
N THR A 34 38.54 21.18 34.27
CA THR A 34 38.00 22.40 33.69
C THR A 34 38.27 22.44 32.20
N LEU A 35 37.22 22.34 31.38
CA LEU A 35 37.31 22.55 29.94
C LEU A 35 36.78 23.93 29.58
N GLU A 36 37.67 24.62 29.01
CA GLU A 36 37.65 25.89 28.32
C GLU A 36 36.36 26.09 27.50
N LYS A 37 35.76 27.24 27.73
CA LYS A 37 34.54 27.73 27.04
C LYS A 37 34.90 28.18 25.64
N ASN A 38 34.82 27.29 24.69
CA ASN A 38 34.87 27.63 23.27
C ASN A 38 33.42 27.91 22.79
N PRO A 39 33.08 29.10 22.30
CA PRO A 39 31.78 29.38 21.75
C PRO A 39 31.70 28.75 20.37
N ALA A 40 31.27 27.47 20.32
CA ALA A 40 30.99 26.80 19.07
C ALA A 40 29.79 27.47 18.38
N ALA A 41 30.02 27.80 17.12
CA ALA A 41 29.06 28.40 16.21
C ALA A 41 27.70 27.68 16.25
N VAL A 42 26.66 28.47 16.44
CA VAL A 42 25.27 28.07 16.31
C VAL A 42 25.10 27.48 14.90
N PRO A 43 24.64 26.24 14.74
CA PRO A 43 24.34 25.72 13.41
C PRO A 43 23.19 26.57 12.83
N THR A 44 23.49 27.25 11.73
CA THR A 44 22.50 27.94 10.92
C THR A 44 21.41 26.95 10.60
N SER A 45 20.20 27.14 11.13
CA SER A 45 19.05 26.35 10.81
C SER A 45 18.82 26.42 9.29
N ILE A 46 18.98 25.30 8.61
CA ILE A 46 18.55 25.16 7.23
C ILE A 46 17.04 25.45 7.25
N PRO A 47 16.53 26.45 6.53
CA PRO A 47 15.10 26.68 6.45
C PRO A 47 14.47 25.44 5.86
N ALA A 48 13.48 24.87 6.57
CA ALA A 48 12.68 23.78 6.05
C ALA A 48 12.11 24.21 4.69
N PRO A 49 12.12 23.34 3.67
CA PRO A 49 11.51 23.66 2.39
C PRO A 49 10.05 24.05 2.65
N PRO A 50 9.53 25.06 1.95
CA PRO A 50 8.16 25.50 2.15
C PRO A 50 7.23 24.31 1.88
N THR A 51 6.50 23.86 2.89
CA THR A 51 5.44 22.87 2.77
C THR A 51 4.27 23.54 2.04
N THR A 52 4.40 23.71 0.74
CA THR A 52 3.28 24.09 -0.11
C THR A 52 2.39 22.88 -0.26
N LEU A 53 1.33 22.82 0.53
CA LEU A 53 0.22 21.89 0.29
C LEU A 53 -0.35 22.24 -1.10
N TYR A 54 0.02 21.49 -2.12
CA TYR A 54 -0.65 21.57 -3.40
C TYR A 54 -2.03 20.93 -3.24
N THR A 55 -3.05 21.76 -3.16
CA THR A 55 -4.45 21.35 -2.92
C THR A 55 -5.27 21.25 -4.21
N GLY A 56 -4.67 21.55 -5.35
CA GLY A 56 -5.35 21.47 -6.65
C GLY A 56 -5.18 20.10 -7.32
N PRO A 57 -6.10 19.74 -8.23
CA PRO A 57 -5.89 18.57 -9.07
C PRO A 57 -4.67 18.78 -9.98
N PRO A 58 -3.88 17.72 -10.25
CA PRO A 58 -2.77 17.81 -11.19
C PRO A 58 -3.28 18.21 -12.58
N THR A 59 -2.47 18.95 -13.30
CA THR A 59 -2.75 19.39 -14.68
C THR A 59 -1.60 18.98 -15.57
N LEU A 60 -1.90 18.62 -16.84
CA LEU A 60 -0.88 18.33 -17.82
C LEU A 60 -0.04 19.58 -18.13
N ALA A 61 1.26 19.41 -18.19
CA ALA A 61 2.15 20.43 -18.73
C ALA A 61 1.89 20.63 -20.25
N PRO A 62 2.18 21.81 -20.82
CA PRO A 62 1.87 22.11 -22.22
C PRO A 62 2.41 21.12 -23.28
N ASN A 63 3.46 20.38 -22.93
CA ASN A 63 4.11 19.40 -23.82
C ASN A 63 4.03 17.96 -23.29
N GLU A 64 3.18 17.71 -22.31
CA GLU A 64 2.99 16.41 -21.71
C GLU A 64 1.80 15.70 -22.39
N SER A 65 1.98 14.45 -22.75
CA SER A 65 0.92 13.59 -23.28
C SER A 65 0.34 12.70 -22.20
N LEU A 66 -0.92 12.30 -22.37
CA LEU A 66 -1.52 11.29 -21.53
C LEU A 66 -0.73 9.98 -21.60
N PRO A 67 -0.61 9.26 -20.47
CA PRO A 67 -0.02 7.94 -20.48
C PRO A 67 -0.84 6.99 -21.36
N VAL A 68 -0.18 5.98 -21.93
CA VAL A 68 -0.81 5.00 -22.82
C VAL A 68 -0.81 3.63 -22.12
N PRO A 69 -1.97 3.09 -21.79
CA PRO A 69 -2.06 1.75 -21.21
C PRO A 69 -1.40 0.71 -22.13
N GLU A 70 -0.53 -0.10 -21.56
CA GLU A 70 0.15 -1.16 -22.30
C GLU A 70 -0.73 -2.41 -22.35
N ALA A 71 -0.60 -3.19 -23.42
CA ALA A 71 -1.16 -4.52 -23.47
C ALA A 71 -0.49 -5.40 -22.40
N LEU A 72 -1.28 -6.27 -21.77
CA LEU A 72 -0.71 -7.20 -20.80
C LEU A 72 0.26 -8.16 -21.49
N PRO A 73 1.42 -8.46 -20.88
CA PRO A 73 2.36 -9.43 -21.42
C PRO A 73 1.70 -10.82 -21.50
N ALA A 74 2.21 -11.65 -22.40
CA ALA A 74 1.78 -13.04 -22.50
C ALA A 74 1.98 -13.78 -21.16
N GLU A 75 1.10 -14.73 -20.88
CA GLU A 75 1.23 -15.56 -19.68
C GLU A 75 2.59 -16.28 -19.66
N GLY A 76 3.20 -16.38 -18.46
CA GLY A 76 4.46 -17.08 -18.24
C GLY A 76 5.72 -16.22 -18.31
N VAL A 77 5.63 -14.96 -18.64
CA VAL A 77 6.79 -14.04 -18.54
C VAL A 77 7.08 -13.76 -17.07
N VAL A 78 8.24 -14.23 -16.60
CA VAL A 78 8.73 -13.92 -15.24
C VAL A 78 9.42 -12.57 -15.30
N GLU A 79 8.84 -11.59 -14.63
CA GLU A 79 9.39 -10.26 -14.55
C GLU A 79 9.87 -9.94 -13.13
N PRO A 80 10.84 -9.02 -12.97
CA PRO A 80 11.27 -8.58 -11.66
C PRO A 80 10.10 -7.97 -10.88
N GLU A 81 10.01 -8.32 -9.61
CA GLU A 81 9.03 -7.74 -8.70
C GLU A 81 9.39 -6.30 -8.40
N VAL A 82 8.51 -5.38 -8.73
CA VAL A 82 8.67 -3.94 -8.47
C VAL A 82 7.50 -3.45 -7.65
N ILE A 83 7.80 -2.95 -6.45
CA ILE A 83 6.81 -2.29 -5.59
C ILE A 83 6.67 -0.84 -6.05
N ILE A 84 5.42 -0.40 -6.29
CA ILE A 84 5.07 0.97 -6.63
C ILE A 84 4.72 1.78 -5.38
N GLY A 85 4.06 1.14 -4.41
CA GLY A 85 3.60 1.80 -3.21
C GLY A 85 2.65 0.93 -2.40
N GLU A 86 1.77 1.58 -1.67
CA GLU A 86 0.78 0.97 -0.79
C GLU A 86 -0.61 1.55 -1.02
N LEU A 87 -1.60 0.68 -1.10
CA LEU A 87 -3.03 1.02 -1.12
C LEU A 87 -3.61 0.89 0.28
N THR A 88 -4.27 1.93 0.78
CA THR A 88 -5.05 1.90 2.01
C THR A 88 -6.49 2.35 1.75
N ILE A 89 -7.46 1.59 2.22
CA ILE A 89 -8.88 1.93 2.16
C ILE A 89 -9.44 1.83 3.59
N PRO A 90 -9.53 2.95 4.33
CA PRO A 90 -9.89 2.94 5.75
C PRO A 90 -11.26 2.31 6.04
N SER A 91 -12.27 2.61 5.22
CA SER A 91 -13.63 2.09 5.39
C SER A 91 -13.71 0.56 5.24
N LEU A 92 -12.75 -0.07 4.57
CA LEU A 92 -12.62 -1.52 4.44
C LEU A 92 -11.55 -2.13 5.36
N MET A 93 -10.85 -1.31 6.16
CA MET A 93 -9.67 -1.72 6.93
C MET A 93 -8.62 -2.43 6.04
N LEU A 94 -8.53 -2.03 4.78
CA LEU A 94 -7.65 -2.62 3.80
C LEU A 94 -6.32 -1.86 3.77
N ARG A 95 -5.22 -2.61 3.78
CA ARG A 95 -3.88 -2.12 3.55
C ARG A 95 -3.10 -3.15 2.75
N GLN A 96 -2.60 -2.77 1.55
CA GLN A 96 -2.01 -3.70 0.60
C GLN A 96 -0.86 -3.08 -0.18
N THR A 97 0.17 -3.86 -0.43
CA THR A 97 1.26 -3.48 -1.33
C THR A 97 0.77 -3.44 -2.77
N ILE A 98 1.18 -2.40 -3.49
CA ILE A 98 0.95 -2.25 -4.93
C ILE A 98 2.21 -2.69 -5.66
N TYR A 99 2.06 -3.67 -6.53
CA TYR A 99 3.10 -4.18 -7.40
C TYR A 99 2.90 -3.69 -8.83
N ARG A 100 3.99 -3.49 -9.55
CA ARG A 100 3.92 -3.24 -10.99
C ARG A 100 3.36 -4.49 -11.69
N ARG A 101 2.39 -4.28 -12.61
CA ARG A 101 1.71 -5.30 -13.43
C ARG A 101 0.58 -6.05 -12.72
N VAL A 102 -0.21 -6.74 -13.54
CA VAL A 102 -1.45 -7.42 -13.14
C VAL A 102 -1.44 -8.92 -13.52
N SER A 103 -0.25 -9.52 -13.62
CA SER A 103 -0.14 -10.97 -13.84
C SER A 103 -0.67 -11.76 -12.64
N THR A 104 -1.12 -12.99 -12.85
CA THR A 104 -1.60 -13.86 -11.76
C THR A 104 -0.58 -13.98 -10.61
N PRO A 105 0.73 -14.23 -10.84
CA PRO A 105 1.70 -14.26 -9.76
C PRO A 105 1.83 -12.94 -8.99
N THR A 106 1.61 -11.80 -9.64
CA THR A 106 1.59 -10.48 -8.99
C THR A 106 0.36 -10.33 -8.11
N LEU A 107 -0.82 -10.65 -8.65
CA LEU A 107 -2.09 -10.53 -7.93
C LEU A 107 -2.21 -11.51 -6.75
N ASP A 108 -1.49 -12.63 -6.78
CA ASP A 108 -1.39 -13.56 -5.65
C ASP A 108 -0.60 -12.99 -4.46
N LYS A 109 0.14 -11.90 -4.64
CA LYS A 109 0.90 -11.20 -3.60
C LYS A 109 0.23 -9.94 -3.08
N GLY A 110 -0.56 -9.26 -3.91
CA GLY A 110 -1.16 -7.99 -3.54
C GLY A 110 -2.03 -7.39 -4.64
N VAL A 111 -1.97 -6.06 -4.69
CA VAL A 111 -2.64 -5.27 -5.71
C VAL A 111 -1.69 -5.03 -6.87
N GLY A 112 -2.17 -5.23 -8.07
CA GLY A 112 -1.41 -5.01 -9.29
C GLY A 112 -1.74 -3.65 -9.91
N TYR A 113 -0.70 -2.92 -10.34
CA TYR A 113 -0.82 -1.70 -11.13
C TYR A 113 -0.79 -2.04 -12.62
N TRP A 114 -1.75 -1.49 -13.37
CA TRP A 114 -1.86 -1.70 -14.82
C TRP A 114 -0.72 -0.97 -15.56
N PRO A 115 0.07 -1.68 -16.38
CA PRO A 115 1.18 -1.08 -17.09
C PRO A 115 0.74 0.06 -18.01
N GLY A 116 1.51 1.15 -18.06
CA GLY A 116 1.23 2.30 -18.90
C GLY A 116 0.05 3.16 -18.44
N ALA A 117 -0.61 2.86 -17.32
CA ALA A 117 -1.57 3.75 -16.69
C ALA A 117 -0.88 4.97 -16.03
N ALA A 118 -1.65 5.98 -15.64
CA ALA A 118 -1.12 7.13 -14.92
C ALA A 118 -0.52 6.71 -13.57
N LEU A 119 0.54 7.39 -13.15
CA LEU A 119 1.08 7.25 -11.79
C LEU A 119 0.18 7.98 -10.77
N PRO A 120 0.15 7.53 -9.52
CA PRO A 120 -0.60 8.23 -8.47
C PRO A 120 -0.21 9.70 -8.38
N GLY A 121 -1.22 10.58 -8.30
CA GLY A 121 -1.01 12.02 -8.24
C GLY A 121 -0.81 12.72 -9.58
N HIS A 122 -0.79 11.99 -10.68
CA HIS A 122 -0.65 12.57 -12.03
C HIS A 122 -1.99 12.59 -12.77
N VAL A 123 -2.03 13.38 -13.84
CA VAL A 123 -3.17 13.41 -14.77
C VAL A 123 -3.29 12.07 -15.45
N GLY A 124 -4.52 11.61 -15.63
CA GLY A 124 -4.85 10.32 -16.20
C GLY A 124 -5.50 9.41 -15.16
N ASN A 125 -5.67 8.15 -15.53
CA ASN A 125 -6.34 7.13 -14.76
C ASN A 125 -5.31 6.15 -14.16
N VAL A 126 -5.13 6.19 -12.86
CA VAL A 126 -4.39 5.16 -12.11
C VAL A 126 -5.25 3.90 -12.08
N VAL A 127 -4.75 2.78 -12.58
CA VAL A 127 -5.54 1.55 -12.67
C VAL A 127 -4.94 0.46 -11.80
N LEU A 128 -5.71 -0.04 -10.85
CA LEU A 128 -5.29 -1.07 -9.91
C LEU A 128 -6.23 -2.27 -9.95
N ALA A 129 -5.66 -3.47 -10.06
CA ALA A 129 -6.38 -4.73 -10.06
C ALA A 129 -6.06 -5.56 -8.81
N GLY A 130 -7.03 -6.35 -8.36
CA GLY A 130 -6.82 -7.27 -7.25
C GLY A 130 -7.77 -8.46 -7.27
N HIS A 131 -7.34 -9.57 -6.72
CA HIS A 131 -8.18 -10.76 -6.58
C HIS A 131 -9.35 -10.54 -5.62
N ARG A 132 -10.47 -11.25 -5.89
CA ARG A 132 -11.65 -11.23 -5.01
C ARG A 132 -11.84 -12.52 -4.22
N VAL A 133 -11.32 -13.66 -4.70
CA VAL A 133 -11.63 -14.99 -4.13
C VAL A 133 -10.44 -15.93 -4.00
N SER A 134 -9.26 -15.56 -4.47
CA SER A 134 -8.04 -16.36 -4.29
C SER A 134 -7.63 -16.46 -2.80
N ASN A 135 -6.56 -17.19 -2.51
CA ASN A 135 -5.99 -17.25 -1.16
C ASN A 135 -5.63 -15.85 -0.64
N PHE A 136 -5.09 -15.01 -1.52
CA PHE A 136 -4.85 -13.60 -1.29
C PHE A 136 -5.90 -12.79 -2.06
N LYS A 137 -6.86 -12.20 -1.35
CA LYS A 137 -8.07 -11.57 -1.91
C LYS A 137 -8.23 -10.12 -1.42
N PRO A 138 -7.33 -9.21 -1.83
CA PRO A 138 -7.34 -7.83 -1.33
C PRO A 138 -8.67 -7.12 -1.62
N PHE A 139 -9.33 -7.43 -2.75
CA PHE A 139 -10.56 -6.77 -3.16
C PHE A 139 -11.84 -7.57 -2.84
N ARG A 140 -11.78 -8.42 -1.81
CA ARG A 140 -12.93 -9.23 -1.37
C ARG A 140 -14.19 -8.40 -1.11
N TYR A 141 -14.00 -7.26 -0.46
CA TYR A 141 -15.07 -6.39 0.04
C TYR A 141 -15.15 -5.06 -0.72
N LEU A 142 -14.63 -4.99 -1.94
CA LEU A 142 -14.63 -3.77 -2.75
C LEU A 142 -16.04 -3.25 -3.05
N ASP A 143 -17.04 -4.14 -3.06
CA ASP A 143 -18.46 -3.84 -3.23
C ASP A 143 -19.10 -3.11 -2.03
N LEU A 144 -18.43 -3.02 -0.90
CA LEU A 144 -18.92 -2.28 0.26
C LEU A 144 -18.56 -0.79 0.21
N LEU A 145 -17.71 -0.38 -0.73
CA LEU A 145 -17.35 1.02 -0.92
C LEU A 145 -18.56 1.85 -1.34
N LYS A 146 -18.64 3.04 -0.75
CA LYS A 146 -19.69 4.02 -1.02
C LYS A 146 -19.09 5.28 -1.61
N THR A 147 -19.90 6.01 -2.37
CA THR A 147 -19.55 7.37 -2.81
C THR A 147 -19.15 8.21 -1.61
N GLY A 148 -18.01 8.89 -1.71
CA GLY A 148 -17.42 9.69 -0.63
C GLY A 148 -16.37 8.97 0.20
N ASP A 149 -16.23 7.63 0.11
CA ASP A 149 -15.17 6.90 0.81
C ASP A 149 -13.79 7.31 0.29
N GLU A 150 -12.81 7.40 1.19
CA GLU A 150 -11.43 7.69 0.82
C GLU A 150 -10.66 6.43 0.43
N ILE A 151 -9.85 6.56 -0.62
CA ILE A 151 -8.85 5.61 -1.06
C ILE A 151 -7.50 6.34 -1.06
N ARG A 152 -6.49 5.76 -0.41
CA ARG A 152 -5.16 6.35 -0.25
C ARG A 152 -4.14 5.51 -0.99
N VAL A 153 -3.34 6.15 -1.82
CA VAL A 153 -2.20 5.54 -2.51
C VAL A 153 -0.94 6.23 -2.06
N THR A 154 -0.11 5.52 -1.29
CA THR A 154 1.16 6.04 -0.77
C THR A 154 2.31 5.55 -1.64
N THR A 155 3.14 6.47 -2.12
CA THR A 155 4.36 6.21 -2.89
C THR A 155 5.54 6.92 -2.23
N SER A 156 6.72 6.90 -2.85
CA SER A 156 7.86 7.72 -2.43
C SER A 156 7.63 9.23 -2.55
N GLU A 157 6.64 9.66 -3.34
CA GLU A 157 6.32 11.08 -3.59
C GLU A 157 5.29 11.65 -2.60
N GLY A 158 4.67 10.78 -1.78
CA GLY A 158 3.65 11.18 -0.81
C GLY A 158 2.45 10.24 -0.82
N THR A 159 1.40 10.66 -0.12
CA THR A 159 0.12 9.96 -0.10
C THR A 159 -0.91 10.72 -0.92
N PHE A 160 -1.44 10.08 -1.95
CA PHE A 160 -2.45 10.62 -2.85
C PHE A 160 -3.83 10.09 -2.42
N ILE A 161 -4.73 11.01 -2.13
CA ILE A 161 -6.09 10.73 -1.66
C ILE A 161 -7.05 10.84 -2.82
N TYR A 162 -7.86 9.81 -2.99
CA TYR A 162 -8.94 9.76 -3.97
C TYR A 162 -10.27 9.55 -3.25
N THR A 163 -11.32 10.13 -3.76
CA THR A 163 -12.68 9.98 -3.23
C THR A 163 -13.52 9.13 -4.18
N VAL A 164 -14.13 8.07 -3.67
CA VAL A 164 -15.00 7.20 -4.47
C VAL A 164 -16.14 8.00 -5.07
N ARG A 165 -16.26 7.92 -6.39
CA ARG A 165 -17.34 8.56 -7.14
C ARG A 165 -18.50 7.62 -7.41
N GLN A 166 -18.18 6.42 -7.92
CA GLN A 166 -19.19 5.41 -8.26
C GLN A 166 -18.60 4.00 -8.32
N THR A 167 -19.50 3.03 -8.20
CA THR A 167 -19.20 1.61 -8.42
C THR A 167 -20.09 1.08 -9.54
N THR A 168 -19.55 0.25 -10.42
CA THR A 168 -20.30 -0.37 -11.53
C THR A 168 -19.84 -1.80 -11.78
N ILE A 169 -20.64 -2.54 -12.54
CA ILE A 169 -20.31 -3.88 -13.02
C ILE A 169 -20.20 -3.80 -14.53
N VAL A 170 -19.13 -4.38 -15.07
CA VAL A 170 -18.84 -4.38 -16.52
C VAL A 170 -18.47 -5.79 -17.00
N GLU A 171 -18.50 -6.00 -18.30
CA GLU A 171 -18.03 -7.25 -18.91
C GLU A 171 -16.48 -7.28 -18.94
N PRO A 172 -15.87 -8.47 -19.00
CA PRO A 172 -14.40 -8.58 -19.09
C PRO A 172 -13.81 -7.95 -20.36
N SER A 173 -14.61 -7.78 -21.41
CA SER A 173 -14.24 -7.14 -22.67
C SER A 173 -14.28 -5.61 -22.61
N ASP A 174 -14.82 -5.03 -21.54
CA ASP A 174 -14.96 -3.58 -21.39
C ASP A 174 -13.61 -2.95 -21.00
N THR A 175 -12.76 -2.74 -22.01
CA THR A 175 -11.41 -2.18 -21.82
C THR A 175 -11.39 -0.68 -21.55
N TRP A 176 -12.51 0.02 -21.79
CA TRP A 176 -12.62 1.46 -21.52
C TRP A 176 -12.32 1.85 -20.07
N ILE A 177 -12.42 0.92 -19.13
CA ILE A 177 -12.10 1.15 -17.71
C ILE A 177 -10.61 1.49 -17.46
N VAL A 178 -9.73 1.15 -18.38
CA VAL A 178 -8.29 1.45 -18.29
C VAL A 178 -7.89 2.66 -19.14
N GLU A 179 -8.81 3.22 -19.93
CA GLU A 179 -8.53 4.39 -20.76
C GLU A 179 -8.13 5.60 -19.91
N GLN A 180 -7.31 6.44 -20.51
CA GLN A 180 -6.77 7.63 -19.88
C GLN A 180 -7.55 8.88 -20.33
N ASP A 181 -7.70 9.84 -19.43
CA ASP A 181 -8.29 11.14 -19.73
C ASP A 181 -7.52 12.28 -19.06
N THR A 182 -7.98 13.51 -19.23
CA THR A 182 -7.35 14.70 -18.68
C THR A 182 -7.63 14.95 -17.20
N ALA A 183 -8.44 14.13 -16.56
CA ALA A 183 -8.71 14.21 -15.12
C ALA A 183 -7.82 13.21 -14.36
N ALA A 184 -7.33 13.60 -13.19
CA ALA A 184 -6.64 12.68 -12.30
C ALA A 184 -7.65 11.75 -11.62
N ARG A 185 -7.58 10.46 -11.91
CA ARG A 185 -8.53 9.44 -11.45
C ARG A 185 -7.83 8.20 -10.93
N LEU A 186 -8.61 7.40 -10.20
CA LEU A 186 -8.23 6.06 -9.77
C LEU A 186 -9.36 5.09 -10.12
N THR A 187 -8.99 3.99 -10.76
CA THR A 187 -9.88 2.87 -11.05
C THR A 187 -9.40 1.63 -10.33
N LEU A 188 -10.23 1.07 -9.46
CA LEU A 188 -10.00 -0.24 -8.86
C LEU A 188 -10.92 -1.26 -9.52
N PHE A 189 -10.43 -2.45 -9.87
CA PHE A 189 -11.31 -3.49 -10.39
C PHE A 189 -10.94 -4.90 -9.92
N THR A 190 -11.96 -5.76 -9.90
CA THR A 190 -11.84 -7.15 -9.48
C THR A 190 -12.88 -8.02 -10.18
N CYS A 191 -12.76 -9.34 -10.04
CA CYS A 191 -13.76 -10.28 -10.58
C CYS A 191 -15.12 -10.16 -9.89
N HIS A 192 -16.21 -10.39 -10.64
CA HIS A 192 -17.59 -10.36 -10.15
C HIS A 192 -18.45 -11.44 -10.85
N PRO A 193 -19.49 -11.99 -10.17
CA PRO A 193 -19.72 -11.96 -8.71
C PRO A 193 -18.64 -12.73 -7.95
N VAL A 194 -18.72 -12.73 -6.63
CA VAL A 194 -17.82 -13.51 -5.78
C VAL A 194 -17.80 -14.98 -6.20
N GLY A 195 -16.61 -15.51 -6.49
CA GLY A 195 -16.44 -16.89 -6.97
C GLY A 195 -16.62 -17.05 -8.49
N SER A 196 -16.76 -15.96 -9.24
CA SER A 196 -16.93 -15.98 -10.69
C SER A 196 -16.00 -14.97 -11.35
N THR A 197 -15.62 -15.26 -12.60
CA THR A 197 -14.84 -14.37 -13.46
C THR A 197 -15.67 -13.79 -14.61
N LYS A 198 -17.00 -13.99 -14.58
CA LYS A 198 -17.90 -13.60 -15.67
C LYS A 198 -17.94 -12.09 -15.90
N GLN A 199 -17.81 -11.30 -14.85
CA GLN A 199 -17.88 -9.84 -14.88
C GLN A 199 -16.75 -9.22 -14.08
N ARG A 200 -16.67 -7.89 -14.09
CA ARG A 200 -15.77 -7.09 -13.24
C ARG A 200 -16.58 -6.12 -12.42
N LEU A 201 -16.28 -6.08 -11.14
CA LEU A 201 -16.67 -4.98 -10.27
C LEU A 201 -15.62 -3.90 -10.39
N VAL A 202 -16.04 -2.68 -10.66
CA VAL A 202 -15.17 -1.52 -10.89
C VAL A 202 -15.58 -0.39 -9.95
N VAL A 203 -14.61 0.23 -9.30
CA VAL A 203 -14.77 1.42 -8.48
C VAL A 203 -13.98 2.55 -9.12
N PHE A 204 -14.65 3.66 -9.39
CA PHE A 204 -14.04 4.89 -9.87
C PHE A 204 -13.94 5.89 -8.74
N ALA A 205 -12.78 6.53 -8.62
CA ALA A 205 -12.53 7.58 -7.64
C ALA A 205 -11.81 8.76 -8.30
N ASP A 206 -12.15 9.97 -7.87
CA ASP A 206 -11.53 11.19 -8.35
C ASP A 206 -10.45 11.66 -7.37
N TYR A 207 -9.36 12.22 -7.89
CA TYR A 207 -8.30 12.81 -7.08
C TYR A 207 -8.85 13.91 -6.17
N ALA A 208 -8.51 13.88 -4.91
CA ALA A 208 -8.95 14.86 -3.92
C ALA A 208 -7.80 15.76 -3.46
N ARG A 209 -6.67 15.17 -3.04
CA ARG A 209 -5.52 15.89 -2.50
C ARG A 209 -4.28 15.01 -2.38
N GLN A 210 -3.14 15.65 -2.15
CA GLN A 210 -1.89 14.99 -1.76
C GLN A 210 -1.53 15.36 -0.31
N GLU A 211 -1.03 14.39 0.44
CA GLU A 211 -0.41 14.56 1.75
C GLU A 211 1.08 14.21 1.61
N PHE A 212 1.97 15.11 1.99
CA PHE A 212 3.41 14.86 1.95
C PHE A 212 3.84 14.06 3.19
N LEU A 213 4.85 13.21 3.02
CA LEU A 213 5.40 12.35 4.09
C LEU A 213 6.24 13.16 5.08
#